data_35b952fc872fdee9fb11bf9f7618a246
#
_entry.id   35b952fc872fdee9fb11bf9f7618a246
#
_cell.length_a   1.000
_cell.length_b   1.000
_cell.length_c   1.000
_cell.angle_alpha   90.00
_cell.angle_beta   90.00
_cell.angle_gamma   90.00
#
_symmetry.space_group_name_H-M   'P 1'
#
loop_
_entity.id
_entity.type
_entity.pdbx_description
1 polymer ?
#
loop_
_entity_poly.entity_id
_entity_poly.type
_entity_poly.pdbx_seq_one_letter_code
_entity_poly.pdbx_strand_id
1 'polypeptide(L)'
;RRGFEASKKDWIFYTDGDGQYDPSELRDLVEQLTPTIDIVNGYKMARNDNLIRKISGFAYNRILHALYLIPIRDVDCDFRLIRNSLFNKIKLESKSGAICLELVMKLKKQGAKFSEIPVHHYPRRHGQSAFFKIPNLISTLRENIKLLRKLPS
;
A
#
# COMPACT_ATOMS: atom_id res chain seq x y z
N ARG A 1 -11.81 -0.42 -4.34
CA ARG A 1 -12.15 -1.46 -5.33
C ARG A 1 -12.87 -0.88 -6.52
N ARG A 2 -14.04 -0.24 -6.32
CA ARG A 2 -14.82 0.36 -7.41
C ARG A 2 -14.01 1.32 -8.28
N GLY A 3 -13.08 2.07 -7.68
CA GLY A 3 -12.19 2.96 -8.43
C GLY A 3 -11.26 2.21 -9.39
N PHE A 4 -10.71 1.06 -8.97
CA PHE A 4 -9.90 0.21 -9.84
C PHE A 4 -10.74 -0.37 -10.99
N GLU A 5 -11.94 -0.88 -10.69
CA GLU A 5 -12.86 -1.45 -11.67
C GLU A 5 -13.37 -0.41 -12.70
N ALA A 6 -13.51 0.85 -12.27
CA ALA A 6 -13.99 1.95 -13.13
C ALA A 6 -12.88 2.58 -13.99
N SER A 7 -11.61 2.31 -13.71
CA SER A 7 -10.49 2.89 -14.43
C SER A 7 -10.38 2.32 -15.84
N LYS A 8 -10.20 3.22 -16.84
CA LYS A 8 -10.08 2.86 -18.26
C LYS A 8 -8.73 3.26 -18.87
N LYS A 9 -7.84 3.85 -18.09
CA LYS A 9 -6.53 4.30 -18.55
C LYS A 9 -5.48 3.23 -18.28
N ASP A 10 -4.32 3.33 -18.90
CA ASP A 10 -3.23 2.36 -18.78
C ASP A 10 -2.63 2.29 -17.38
N TRP A 11 -2.67 3.42 -16.67
CA TRP A 11 -2.14 3.55 -15.32
C TRP A 11 -3.20 4.07 -14.35
N ILE A 12 -3.16 3.56 -13.13
CA ILE A 12 -4.01 3.99 -12.02
C ILE A 12 -3.12 4.59 -10.95
N PHE A 13 -3.33 5.87 -10.66
CA PHE A 13 -2.78 6.48 -9.47
C PHE A 13 -3.75 6.25 -8.29
N TYR A 14 -3.24 5.66 -7.24
CA TYR A 14 -3.96 5.36 -6.02
C TYR A 14 -3.35 6.13 -4.85
N THR A 15 -4.16 6.90 -4.15
CA THR A 15 -3.77 7.64 -2.95
C THR A 15 -4.94 7.82 -2.00
N ASP A 16 -4.63 8.01 -0.70
CA ASP A 16 -5.61 8.43 0.30
C ASP A 16 -6.06 9.88 0.07
N GLY A 17 -7.35 10.15 0.33
CA GLY A 17 -7.96 11.48 0.18
C GLY A 17 -7.93 12.32 1.45
N ASP A 18 -7.06 12.04 2.42
CA ASP A 18 -7.02 12.71 3.73
C ASP A 18 -6.04 13.91 3.81
N GLY A 19 -5.43 14.26 2.68
CA GLY A 19 -4.52 15.40 2.55
C GLY A 19 -3.14 15.19 3.19
N GLN A 20 -2.77 13.94 3.48
CA GLN A 20 -1.45 13.62 4.04
C GLN A 20 -0.37 13.43 2.99
N TYR A 21 -0.71 13.32 1.70
CA TYR A 21 0.23 13.25 0.59
C TYR A 21 0.13 14.50 -0.29
N ASP A 22 1.22 14.87 -0.95
CA ASP A 22 1.24 15.91 -1.97
C ASP A 22 0.99 15.28 -3.35
N PRO A 23 -0.16 15.55 -4.00
CA PRO A 23 -0.44 14.99 -5.33
C PRO A 23 0.58 15.40 -6.41
N SER A 24 1.32 16.48 -6.21
CA SER A 24 2.34 16.93 -7.17
C SER A 24 3.51 15.95 -7.29
N GLU A 25 3.78 15.14 -6.25
CA GLU A 25 4.79 14.07 -6.25
C GLU A 25 4.42 12.90 -7.17
N LEU A 26 3.21 12.86 -7.72
CA LEU A 26 2.87 11.92 -8.79
C LEU A 26 3.84 12.03 -9.98
N ARG A 27 4.38 13.22 -10.24
CA ARG A 27 5.37 13.40 -11.31
C ARG A 27 6.60 12.52 -11.09
N ASP A 28 7.07 12.45 -9.85
CA ASP A 28 8.26 11.65 -9.50
C ASP A 28 8.00 10.15 -9.67
N LEU A 29 6.73 9.69 -9.42
CA LEU A 29 6.35 8.30 -9.72
C LEU A 29 6.37 8.05 -11.23
N VAL A 30 5.87 8.99 -12.03
CA VAL A 30 5.83 8.85 -13.49
C VAL A 30 7.24 8.78 -14.08
N GLU A 31 8.20 9.52 -13.54
CA GLU A 31 9.61 9.49 -13.97
C GLU A 31 10.29 8.13 -13.75
N GLN A 32 9.78 7.32 -12.82
CA GLN A 32 10.28 5.95 -12.59
C GLN A 32 9.74 4.92 -13.57
N LEU A 33 8.80 5.30 -14.41
CA LEU A 33 8.20 4.35 -15.35
C LEU A 33 9.20 3.93 -16.42
N THR A 34 9.36 2.63 -16.56
CA THR A 34 10.08 1.99 -17.65
C THR A 34 9.18 0.92 -18.29
N PRO A 35 9.50 0.40 -19.46
CA PRO A 35 8.73 -0.69 -20.07
C PRO A 35 8.61 -1.93 -19.17
N THR A 36 9.56 -2.14 -18.27
CA THR A 36 9.61 -3.31 -17.38
C THR A 36 8.98 -3.10 -16.02
N ILE A 37 8.74 -1.85 -15.58
CA ILE A 37 8.12 -1.56 -14.29
C ILE A 37 6.59 -1.57 -14.42
N ASP A 38 5.95 -2.23 -13.49
CA ASP A 38 4.50 -2.36 -13.43
C ASP A 38 3.87 -1.57 -12.29
N ILE A 39 4.66 -1.30 -11.24
CA ILE A 39 4.19 -0.58 -10.06
C ILE A 39 5.32 0.33 -9.56
N VAL A 40 5.00 1.60 -9.34
CA VAL A 40 5.85 2.51 -8.58
C VAL A 40 5.16 2.81 -7.25
N ASN A 41 5.80 2.42 -6.15
CA ASN A 41 5.28 2.58 -4.79
C ASN A 41 6.02 3.72 -4.07
N GLY A 42 5.29 4.62 -3.45
CA GLY A 42 5.87 5.55 -2.50
C GLY A 42 6.29 4.84 -1.20
N TYR A 43 7.32 5.34 -0.54
CA TYR A 43 7.57 5.03 0.87
C TYR A 43 7.76 6.32 1.67
N LYS A 44 7.21 6.36 2.88
CA LYS A 44 7.20 7.57 3.71
C LYS A 44 8.60 7.90 4.21
N MET A 45 9.15 9.06 3.82
CA MET A 45 10.51 9.51 4.21
C MET A 45 10.64 9.79 5.69
N ALA A 46 9.72 10.54 6.27
CA ALA A 46 9.72 10.88 7.68
C ALA A 46 8.31 10.73 8.24
N ARG A 47 8.17 9.91 9.27
CA ARG A 47 6.94 9.86 10.06
C ARG A 47 7.05 10.87 11.19
N ASN A 48 6.29 11.94 11.13
CA ASN A 48 6.14 12.88 12.24
C ASN A 48 5.18 12.34 13.32
N ASP A 49 5.18 11.01 13.47
CA ASP A 49 4.35 10.28 14.42
C ASP A 49 5.00 10.25 15.82
N ASN A 50 4.17 10.09 16.85
CA ASN A 50 4.62 9.79 18.20
C ASN A 50 5.50 8.51 18.20
N LEU A 51 6.51 8.46 19.08
CA LEU A 51 7.49 7.39 19.18
C LEU A 51 6.83 5.99 19.26
N ILE A 52 5.74 5.84 20.01
CA ILE A 52 4.99 4.59 20.15
C ILE A 52 4.44 4.13 18.79
N ARG A 53 3.90 5.06 18.00
CA ARG A 53 3.41 4.76 16.65
C ARG A 53 4.53 4.37 15.68
N LYS A 54 5.68 5.03 15.79
CA LYS A 54 6.88 4.68 15.00
C LYS A 54 7.32 3.26 15.28
N ILE A 55 7.44 2.91 16.56
CA ILE A 55 7.89 1.57 17.00
C ILE A 55 6.86 0.51 16.60
N SER A 56 5.57 0.73 16.87
CA SER A 56 4.53 -0.25 16.52
C SER A 56 4.40 -0.45 15.02
N GLY A 57 4.46 0.63 14.23
CA GLY A 57 4.44 0.55 12.77
C GLY A 57 5.67 -0.14 12.20
N PHE A 58 6.86 0.14 12.75
CA PHE A 58 8.09 -0.55 12.36
C PHE A 58 8.04 -2.04 12.68
N ALA A 59 7.64 -2.42 13.90
CA ALA A 59 7.51 -3.82 14.30
C ALA A 59 6.49 -4.57 13.42
N TYR A 60 5.33 -3.98 13.19
CA TYR A 60 4.31 -4.52 12.30
C TYR A 60 4.86 -4.76 10.89
N ASN A 61 5.47 -3.75 10.28
CA ASN A 61 6.04 -3.86 8.95
C ASN A 61 7.14 -4.92 8.89
N ARG A 62 8.01 -4.99 9.91
CA ARG A 62 9.08 -6.00 10.01
C ARG A 62 8.52 -7.42 10.06
N ILE A 63 7.45 -7.65 10.83
CA ILE A 63 6.77 -8.95 10.93
C ILE A 63 6.16 -9.31 9.57
N LEU A 64 5.47 -8.39 8.91
CA LEU A 64 4.89 -8.63 7.60
C LEU A 64 5.96 -8.97 6.56
N HIS A 65 7.08 -8.24 6.54
CA HIS A 65 8.20 -8.53 5.64
C HIS A 65 8.78 -9.94 5.86
N ALA A 66 8.96 -10.35 7.12
CA ALA A 66 9.46 -11.68 7.43
C ALA A 66 8.51 -12.81 7.00
N LEU A 67 7.19 -12.56 7.11
CA LEU A 67 6.18 -13.57 6.80
C LEU A 67 5.83 -13.67 5.31
N TYR A 68 5.90 -12.55 4.57
CA TYR A 68 5.39 -12.48 3.20
C TYR A 68 6.46 -12.19 2.14
N LEU A 69 7.71 -11.96 2.53
CA LEU A 69 8.78 -11.54 1.60
C LEU A 69 8.31 -10.35 0.73
N ILE A 70 7.77 -9.33 1.36
CA ILE A 70 7.17 -8.16 0.68
C ILE A 70 8.21 -7.46 -0.20
N PRO A 71 7.93 -7.14 -1.47
CA PRO A 71 8.90 -6.57 -2.41
C PRO A 71 9.13 -5.06 -2.23
N ILE A 72 8.42 -4.41 -1.32
CA ILE A 72 8.43 -2.96 -1.06
C ILE A 72 8.65 -2.66 0.42
N ARG A 73 9.24 -1.50 0.74
CA ARG A 73 9.60 -1.09 2.11
C ARG A 73 8.40 -0.74 2.99
N ASP A 74 7.41 -0.06 2.42
CA ASP A 74 6.23 0.43 3.16
C ASP A 74 4.94 -0.02 2.48
N VAL A 75 4.38 -1.12 2.98
CA VAL A 75 3.13 -1.69 2.45
C VAL A 75 1.90 -0.82 2.74
N ASP A 76 1.98 0.01 3.77
CA ASP A 76 0.91 0.91 4.19
C ASP A 76 1.04 2.34 3.59
N CYS A 77 1.94 2.52 2.63
CA CYS A 77 2.02 3.77 1.89
C CYS A 77 1.03 3.73 0.72
N ASP A 78 -0.08 4.42 0.87
CA ASP A 78 -1.12 4.51 -0.17
C ASP A 78 -0.86 5.68 -1.14
N PHE A 79 0.33 5.69 -1.73
CA PHE A 79 0.74 6.59 -2.80
C PHE A 79 1.42 5.77 -3.88
N ARG A 80 0.63 5.28 -4.86
CA ARG A 80 1.08 4.26 -5.82
C ARG A 80 0.58 4.53 -7.22
N LEU A 81 1.45 4.27 -8.19
CA LEU A 81 1.12 4.25 -9.61
C LEU A 81 1.20 2.80 -10.09
N ILE A 82 0.09 2.25 -10.59
CA ILE A 82 -0.08 0.82 -10.89
C ILE A 82 -0.58 0.65 -12.31
N ARG A 83 0.05 -0.26 -13.07
CA ARG A 83 -0.40 -0.62 -14.41
C ARG A 83 -1.79 -1.26 -14.35
N ASN A 84 -2.76 -0.68 -15.04
CA ASN A 84 -4.18 -1.08 -14.95
C ASN A 84 -4.42 -2.53 -15.39
N SER A 85 -3.70 -3.02 -16.39
CA SER A 85 -3.87 -4.39 -16.90
C SER A 85 -3.66 -5.48 -15.83
N LEU A 86 -2.94 -5.19 -14.75
CA LEU A 86 -2.75 -6.11 -13.62
C LEU A 86 -4.05 -6.39 -12.87
N PHE A 87 -4.98 -5.43 -12.84
CA PHE A 87 -6.26 -5.58 -12.14
C PHE A 87 -7.21 -6.56 -12.81
N ASN A 88 -7.03 -6.85 -14.11
CA ASN A 88 -7.84 -7.84 -14.84
C ASN A 88 -7.70 -9.26 -14.28
N LYS A 89 -6.62 -9.53 -13.54
CA LYS A 89 -6.26 -10.85 -13.04
C LYS A 89 -6.38 -11.01 -11.53
N ILE A 90 -6.73 -9.94 -10.81
CA ILE A 90 -6.85 -9.98 -9.35
C ILE A 90 -8.24 -9.52 -8.90
N LYS A 91 -8.70 -10.12 -7.81
CA LYS A 91 -9.89 -9.68 -7.08
C LYS A 91 -9.51 -9.41 -5.64
N LEU A 92 -9.70 -8.18 -5.18
CA LEU A 92 -9.43 -7.81 -3.79
C LEU A 92 -10.64 -8.17 -2.91
N GLU A 93 -10.39 -8.91 -1.82
CA GLU A 93 -11.42 -9.44 -0.93
C GLU A 93 -11.42 -8.80 0.46
N SER A 94 -10.24 -8.40 0.97
CA SER A 94 -10.09 -7.80 2.30
C SER A 94 -10.95 -6.56 2.51
N LYS A 95 -11.50 -6.40 3.71
CA LYS A 95 -12.40 -5.29 4.09
C LYS A 95 -11.78 -4.35 5.13
N SER A 96 -10.58 -4.67 5.62
CA SER A 96 -9.82 -3.89 6.60
C SER A 96 -8.55 -3.30 5.99
N GLY A 97 -7.65 -2.76 6.81
CA GLY A 97 -6.31 -2.33 6.39
C GLY A 97 -5.45 -3.42 5.72
N ALA A 98 -5.83 -4.69 5.86
CA ALA A 98 -5.19 -5.81 5.16
C ALA A 98 -5.28 -5.71 3.62
N ILE A 99 -6.15 -4.86 3.08
CA ILE A 99 -6.31 -4.67 1.63
C ILE A 99 -5.02 -4.16 0.96
N CYS A 100 -4.21 -3.35 1.67
CA CYS A 100 -2.94 -2.84 1.14
C CYS A 100 -1.94 -3.98 0.96
N LEU A 101 -1.84 -4.87 1.96
CA LEU A 101 -1.02 -6.07 1.88
C LEU A 101 -1.54 -7.05 0.81
N GLU A 102 -2.86 -7.28 0.77
CA GLU A 102 -3.49 -8.14 -0.24
C GLU A 102 -3.17 -7.69 -1.65
N LEU A 103 -3.29 -6.38 -1.91
CA LEU A 103 -2.97 -5.79 -3.21
C LEU A 103 -1.53 -6.11 -3.62
N VAL A 104 -0.57 -5.77 -2.77
CA VAL A 104 0.86 -5.97 -3.05
C VAL A 104 1.17 -7.44 -3.29
N MET A 105 0.66 -8.35 -2.44
CA MET A 105 0.93 -9.78 -2.54
C MET A 105 0.30 -10.41 -3.78
N LYS A 106 -0.92 -10.01 -4.16
CA LYS A 106 -1.56 -10.51 -5.38
C LYS A 106 -0.85 -10.02 -6.64
N LEU A 107 -0.36 -8.79 -6.64
CA LEU A 107 0.43 -8.25 -7.74
C LEU A 107 1.82 -8.92 -7.83
N LYS A 108 2.50 -9.12 -6.68
CA LYS A 108 3.75 -9.89 -6.62
C LYS A 108 3.58 -11.29 -7.21
N LYS A 109 2.50 -11.99 -6.83
CA LYS A 109 2.21 -13.35 -7.32
C LYS A 109 2.01 -13.41 -8.85
N GLN A 110 1.61 -12.31 -9.47
CA GLN A 110 1.54 -12.19 -10.92
C GLN A 110 2.88 -11.89 -11.59
N GLY A 111 3.95 -11.78 -10.83
CA GLY A 111 5.27 -11.42 -11.33
C GLY A 111 5.46 -9.93 -11.61
N ALA A 112 4.57 -9.07 -11.08
CA ALA A 112 4.69 -7.63 -11.25
C ALA A 112 6.03 -7.10 -10.73
N LYS A 113 6.63 -6.17 -11.48
CA LYS A 113 7.90 -5.53 -11.15
C LYS A 113 7.65 -4.21 -10.42
N PHE A 114 8.26 -4.09 -9.25
CA PHE A 114 8.12 -2.94 -8.36
C PHE A 114 9.33 -2.01 -8.46
N SER A 115 9.07 -0.70 -8.41
CA SER A 115 10.03 0.35 -8.10
C SER A 115 9.51 1.14 -6.90
N GLU A 116 10.40 1.82 -6.19
CA GLU A 116 10.04 2.61 -5.01
C GLU A 116 10.72 3.97 -5.01
N ILE A 117 9.98 4.99 -4.58
CA ILE A 117 10.51 6.33 -4.35
C ILE A 117 10.14 6.86 -2.96
N PRO A 118 10.94 7.74 -2.39
CA PRO A 118 10.56 8.46 -1.18
C PRO A 118 9.44 9.44 -1.49
N VAL A 119 8.44 9.55 -0.59
CA VAL A 119 7.37 10.54 -0.68
C VAL A 119 7.15 11.22 0.66
N HIS A 120 6.72 12.48 0.62
CA HIS A 120 6.37 13.21 1.82
C HIS A 120 5.04 12.71 2.39
N HIS A 121 4.98 12.61 3.71
CA HIS A 121 3.77 12.27 4.43
C HIS A 121 3.55 13.29 5.55
N TYR A 122 2.58 14.17 5.33
CA TYR A 122 2.28 15.31 6.20
C TYR A 122 1.38 14.90 7.37
N PRO A 123 1.43 15.65 8.48
CA PRO A 123 0.47 15.47 9.57
C PRO A 123 -0.95 15.70 9.07
N ARG A 124 -1.88 14.87 9.54
CA ARG A 124 -3.30 15.03 9.22
C ARG A 124 -3.84 16.37 9.73
N ARG A 125 -4.49 17.12 8.86
CA ARG A 125 -5.06 18.44 9.20
C ARG A 125 -6.37 18.33 9.95
N HIS A 126 -7.18 17.31 9.65
CA HIS A 126 -8.51 17.10 10.23
C HIS A 126 -8.76 15.63 10.55
N GLY A 127 -9.59 15.39 11.60
CA GLY A 127 -10.02 14.04 11.97
C GLY A 127 -8.98 13.22 12.72
N GLN A 128 -9.35 11.99 13.04
CA GLN A 128 -8.49 11.00 13.70
C GLN A 128 -8.35 9.76 12.84
N SER A 129 -7.18 9.11 12.93
CA SER A 129 -6.96 7.83 12.24
C SER A 129 -7.90 6.76 12.77
N ALA A 130 -8.72 6.21 11.89
CA ALA A 130 -9.58 5.07 12.24
C ALA A 130 -8.79 3.76 12.37
N PHE A 131 -7.61 3.66 11.76
CA PHE A 131 -6.79 2.45 11.75
C PHE A 131 -6.38 1.99 13.15
N PHE A 132 -6.02 2.91 14.04
CA PHE A 132 -5.55 2.61 15.40
C PHE A 132 -6.66 2.26 16.41
N LYS A 133 -7.92 2.21 16.00
CA LYS A 133 -8.98 1.68 16.86
C LYS A 133 -8.80 0.17 17.03
N ILE A 134 -8.85 -0.32 18.27
CA ILE A 134 -8.62 -1.74 18.60
C ILE A 134 -9.42 -2.72 17.73
N PRO A 135 -10.73 -2.50 17.45
CA PRO A 135 -11.49 -3.40 16.58
C PRO A 135 -10.91 -3.49 15.16
N ASN A 136 -10.42 -2.36 14.62
CA ASN A 136 -9.84 -2.32 13.27
C ASN A 136 -8.49 -3.03 13.21
N LEU A 137 -7.66 -2.89 14.24
CA LEU A 137 -6.38 -3.62 14.36
C LEU A 137 -6.62 -5.13 14.42
N ILE A 138 -7.58 -5.58 15.25
CA ILE A 138 -7.93 -7.01 15.36
C ILE A 138 -8.45 -7.54 14.02
N SER A 139 -9.32 -6.78 13.34
CA SER A 139 -9.85 -7.14 12.03
C SER A 139 -8.73 -7.29 11.00
N THR A 140 -7.82 -6.32 10.94
CA THR A 140 -6.66 -6.33 10.04
C THR A 140 -5.76 -7.52 10.32
N LEU A 141 -5.46 -7.82 11.60
CA LEU A 141 -4.65 -8.95 11.98
C LEU A 141 -5.28 -10.29 11.57
N ARG A 142 -6.59 -10.44 11.81
CA ARG A 142 -7.33 -11.66 11.40
C ARG A 142 -7.31 -11.84 9.87
N GLU A 143 -7.49 -10.77 9.11
CA GLU A 143 -7.44 -10.84 7.65
C GLU A 143 -6.02 -11.13 7.16
N ASN A 144 -4.98 -10.56 7.76
CA ASN A 144 -3.59 -10.91 7.43
C ASN A 144 -3.30 -12.40 7.67
N ILE A 145 -3.74 -12.97 8.78
CA ILE A 145 -3.58 -14.42 9.04
C ILE A 145 -4.31 -15.26 7.96
N LYS A 146 -5.49 -14.83 7.52
CA LYS A 146 -6.19 -15.50 6.41
C LYS A 146 -5.42 -15.39 5.09
N LEU A 147 -4.81 -14.24 4.83
CA LEU A 147 -3.98 -14.04 3.63
C LEU A 147 -2.75 -14.94 3.63
N LEU A 148 -2.09 -15.15 4.77
CA LEU A 148 -0.96 -16.11 4.91
C LEU A 148 -1.33 -17.51 4.44
N ARG A 149 -2.56 -17.95 4.75
CA ARG A 149 -3.04 -19.27 4.34
C ARG A 149 -3.42 -19.36 2.86
N LYS A 150 -3.86 -18.25 2.26
CA LYS A 150 -4.31 -18.20 0.86
C LYS A 150 -3.18 -17.83 -0.12
N LEU A 151 -2.22 -17.10 0.33
CA LEU A 151 -1.10 -16.56 -0.46
C LEU A 151 0.22 -16.88 0.25
N PRO A 152 0.61 -18.15 0.31
CA PRO A 152 1.92 -18.51 0.84
C PRO A 152 3.00 -17.80 0.02
N SER A 153 4.08 -17.38 0.69
CA SER A 153 5.25 -16.67 0.15
C SER A 153 5.90 -17.42 -1.01
#